data_bb623cb37ea7ad866f7aeea8984a5a7d
#
_entry.id   bb623cb37ea7ad866f7aeea8984a5a7d
#
_cell.length_a   1.000
_cell.length_b   1.000
_cell.length_c   1.000
_cell.angle_alpha   90.00
_cell.angle_beta   90.00
_cell.angle_gamma   90.00
#
_symmetry.space_group_name_H-M   'P 1'
#
loop_
_entity.id
_entity.type
_entity.pdbx_description
1 polymer ?
#
loop_
_entity_poly.entity_id
_entity_poly.type
_entity_poly.pdbx_seq_one_letter_code
_entity_poly.pdbx_strand_id
1 'polypeptide(L)'
;MRRHLPARPNLEHLRTQAKALLTKLRDGDARAAKTFVEYLPEAAALSVEQVRRRGFRLADAQAAIAHKTGFAEWPGLARHVDRLRSMEGTWTFRSLEVDGQPLPSAMLAHSAILIDGDRFRMESPEATYEGIFTIDVEKTPHFIDIDFVEGPESGNRCEGLFQLDGDRLTFCLGLVGSARPEAFRTTQGSGQALEVLMRADSERPAGVDGGTPPVPAPAQPAELGVFEAVMTPNIEKLQGEWEPLELVTSGTTLQASYLPFGSRSHFGVETKVVFGGQTMLHARMRFNEAAIPLEVDYLNLKGKTAGTISPGLFRWDGDEAVFCIGVPGGPRPADFSCEKGSGRTLSRWKRKA
;
A
#
# COMPACT_ATOMS: atom_id res chain seq x y z
N MET A 1 -15.99 13.35 10.94
CA MET A 1 -16.39 12.63 12.16
C MET A 1 -15.83 11.21 12.06
N ARG A 2 -14.99 10.72 12.99
CA ARG A 2 -14.45 9.36 12.91
C ARG A 2 -15.58 8.36 13.10
N ARG A 3 -15.70 7.41 12.15
CA ARG A 3 -16.64 6.30 12.21
C ARG A 3 -16.11 5.27 13.23
N HIS A 4 -16.95 4.84 14.15
CA HIS A 4 -16.59 3.89 15.24
C HIS A 4 -17.12 2.48 14.93
N LEU A 5 -16.75 1.94 13.77
CA LEU A 5 -17.01 0.55 13.43
C LEU A 5 -15.81 -0.33 13.78
N PRO A 6 -16.02 -1.63 14.09
CA PRO A 6 -14.92 -2.59 14.14
C PRO A 6 -14.28 -2.76 12.75
N ALA A 7 -13.05 -3.26 12.70
CA ALA A 7 -12.32 -3.48 11.45
C ALA A 7 -13.09 -4.35 10.43
N ARG A 8 -13.87 -5.31 10.94
CA ARG A 8 -14.76 -6.17 10.14
C ARG A 8 -16.21 -5.98 10.57
N PRO A 9 -16.89 -4.94 10.11
CA PRO A 9 -18.27 -4.71 10.49
C PRO A 9 -19.19 -5.75 9.83
N ASN A 10 -20.18 -6.23 10.59
CA ASN A 10 -21.14 -7.21 10.12
C ASN A 10 -22.56 -6.67 10.26
N LEU A 11 -23.29 -6.57 9.15
CA LEU A 11 -24.63 -5.99 9.11
C LEU A 11 -25.65 -6.81 9.92
N GLU A 12 -25.55 -8.14 9.93
CA GLU A 12 -26.43 -9.00 10.75
C GLU A 12 -26.20 -8.78 12.24
N HIS A 13 -24.93 -8.61 12.62
CA HIS A 13 -24.59 -8.29 14.01
C HIS A 13 -25.16 -6.92 14.42
N LEU A 14 -25.05 -5.91 13.55
CA LEU A 14 -25.62 -4.57 13.78
C LEU A 14 -27.16 -4.61 13.86
N ARG A 15 -27.82 -5.41 13.01
CA ARG A 15 -29.26 -5.66 13.09
C ARG A 15 -29.65 -6.31 14.42
N THR A 16 -28.89 -7.28 14.87
CA THR A 16 -29.07 -7.95 16.16
C THR A 16 -28.89 -6.98 17.32
N GLN A 17 -27.88 -6.12 17.26
CA GLN A 17 -27.68 -5.06 18.26
C GLN A 17 -28.86 -4.09 18.34
N ALA A 18 -29.41 -3.66 17.19
CA ALA A 18 -30.57 -2.79 17.16
C ALA A 18 -31.82 -3.45 17.75
N LYS A 19 -32.06 -4.73 17.44
CA LYS A 19 -33.15 -5.51 18.04
C LYS A 19 -32.97 -5.64 19.56
N ALA A 20 -31.76 -6.01 20.01
CA ALA A 20 -31.45 -6.14 21.43
C ALA A 20 -31.57 -4.80 22.18
N LEU A 21 -31.15 -3.69 21.57
CA LEU A 21 -31.29 -2.35 22.13
C LEU A 21 -32.76 -1.99 22.36
N LEU A 22 -33.63 -2.28 21.38
CA LEU A 22 -35.06 -2.05 21.50
C LEU A 22 -35.72 -2.95 22.55
N THR A 23 -35.36 -4.22 22.61
CA THR A 23 -35.86 -5.16 23.63
C THR A 23 -35.50 -4.69 25.02
N LYS A 24 -34.21 -4.36 25.27
CA LYS A 24 -33.75 -3.83 26.54
C LYS A 24 -34.47 -2.55 26.94
N LEU A 25 -34.76 -1.66 26.00
CA LEU A 25 -35.55 -0.46 26.27
C LEU A 25 -36.95 -0.81 26.77
N ARG A 26 -37.64 -1.77 26.12
CA ARG A 26 -38.96 -2.24 26.48
C ARG A 26 -38.97 -2.93 27.86
N ASP A 27 -37.90 -3.65 28.19
CA ASP A 27 -37.71 -4.30 29.48
C ASP A 27 -37.33 -3.30 30.60
N GLY A 28 -37.19 -2.03 30.25
CA GLY A 28 -36.93 -0.98 31.23
C GLY A 28 -35.47 -0.71 31.56
N ASP A 29 -34.54 -1.21 30.75
CA ASP A 29 -33.10 -0.97 30.93
C ASP A 29 -32.76 0.53 30.76
N ALA A 30 -32.24 1.14 31.83
CA ALA A 30 -31.88 2.55 31.83
C ALA A 30 -30.70 2.87 30.90
N ARG A 31 -29.80 1.92 30.67
CA ARG A 31 -28.65 2.12 29.75
C ARG A 31 -29.14 2.14 28.31
N ALA A 32 -30.10 1.29 27.97
CA ALA A 32 -30.72 1.33 26.66
C ALA A 32 -31.43 2.66 26.42
N ALA A 33 -32.23 3.14 27.37
CA ALA A 33 -32.86 4.45 27.28
C ALA A 33 -31.85 5.59 27.13
N LYS A 34 -30.73 5.56 27.87
CA LYS A 34 -29.66 6.54 27.74
C LYS A 34 -29.03 6.53 26.32
N THR A 35 -28.89 5.35 25.70
CA THR A 35 -28.41 5.24 24.32
C THR A 35 -29.34 5.96 23.32
N PHE A 36 -30.65 5.85 23.50
CA PHE A 36 -31.60 6.60 22.67
C PHE A 36 -31.47 8.11 22.89
N VAL A 37 -31.36 8.57 24.14
CA VAL A 37 -31.15 10.01 24.44
C VAL A 37 -29.88 10.55 23.81
N GLU A 38 -28.80 9.78 23.85
CA GLU A 38 -27.48 10.21 23.35
C GLU A 38 -27.36 10.23 21.83
N TYR A 39 -28.00 9.23 21.16
CA TYR A 39 -27.77 9.02 19.73
C TYR A 39 -29.00 9.23 18.84
N LEU A 40 -30.19 9.48 19.40
CA LEU A 40 -31.37 9.75 18.61
C LEU A 40 -31.81 11.21 18.82
N PRO A 41 -31.76 12.10 17.79
CA PRO A 41 -32.11 13.50 17.92
C PRO A 41 -33.49 13.75 18.54
N GLU A 42 -34.46 12.89 18.16
CA GLU A 42 -35.84 12.98 18.67
C GLU A 42 -36.00 12.62 20.15
N ALA A 43 -34.99 11.98 20.72
CA ALA A 43 -34.96 11.61 22.13
C ALA A 43 -34.04 12.51 22.98
N ALA A 44 -33.23 13.38 22.37
CA ALA A 44 -32.21 14.18 23.05
C ALA A 44 -32.74 15.08 24.19
N ALA A 45 -33.98 15.57 24.07
CA ALA A 45 -34.64 16.41 25.09
C ALA A 45 -35.52 15.59 26.07
N LEU A 46 -35.57 14.26 25.94
CA LEU A 46 -36.45 13.42 26.77
C LEU A 46 -35.70 12.90 28.00
N SER A 47 -36.43 12.82 29.12
CA SER A 47 -35.92 12.03 30.26
C SER A 47 -35.94 10.53 29.95
N VAL A 48 -35.12 9.76 30.67
CA VAL A 48 -35.09 8.29 30.54
C VAL A 48 -36.48 7.68 30.67
N GLU A 49 -37.31 8.20 31.59
CA GLU A 49 -38.67 7.72 31.80
C GLU A 49 -39.61 8.05 30.60
N GLN A 50 -39.46 9.24 30.01
CA GLN A 50 -40.19 9.63 28.80
C GLN A 50 -39.80 8.77 27.61
N VAL A 51 -38.50 8.46 27.42
CA VAL A 51 -37.99 7.58 26.37
C VAL A 51 -38.64 6.17 26.50
N ARG A 52 -38.69 5.62 27.71
CA ARG A 52 -39.31 4.31 27.97
C ARG A 52 -40.80 4.24 27.60
N ARG A 53 -41.51 5.36 27.77
CA ARG A 53 -42.96 5.44 27.49
C ARG A 53 -43.28 5.76 26.03
N ARG A 54 -42.35 6.27 25.26
CA ARG A 54 -42.62 6.83 23.91
C ARG A 54 -42.93 5.78 22.83
N GLY A 55 -42.68 4.49 23.07
CA GLY A 55 -43.06 3.46 22.10
C GLY A 55 -42.17 3.42 20.86
N PHE A 56 -40.85 3.60 21.01
CA PHE A 56 -39.89 3.52 19.90
C PHE A 56 -39.97 2.20 19.13
N ARG A 57 -39.69 2.26 17.82
CA ARG A 57 -39.71 1.16 16.86
C ARG A 57 -38.30 0.67 16.53
N LEU A 58 -38.23 -0.44 15.80
CA LEU A 58 -36.94 -0.98 15.33
C LEU A 58 -36.16 0.03 14.47
N ALA A 59 -36.86 0.81 13.64
CA ALA A 59 -36.22 1.86 12.83
C ALA A 59 -35.48 2.90 13.71
N ASP A 60 -36.06 3.27 14.86
CA ASP A 60 -35.46 4.24 15.78
C ASP A 60 -34.21 3.64 16.45
N ALA A 61 -34.26 2.36 16.82
CA ALA A 61 -33.09 1.66 17.34
C ALA A 61 -31.99 1.50 16.29
N GLN A 62 -32.33 1.25 15.03
CA GLN A 62 -31.39 1.24 13.92
C GLN A 62 -30.77 2.61 13.69
N ALA A 63 -31.57 3.69 13.73
CA ALA A 63 -31.06 5.05 13.63
C ALA A 63 -30.10 5.39 14.79
N ALA A 64 -30.43 5.00 16.02
CA ALA A 64 -29.53 5.19 17.17
C ALA A 64 -28.21 4.45 17.00
N ILE A 65 -28.20 3.22 16.48
CA ILE A 65 -26.96 2.47 16.16
C ILE A 65 -26.19 3.16 15.03
N ALA A 66 -26.85 3.63 13.98
CA ALA A 66 -26.20 4.36 12.89
C ALA A 66 -25.50 5.63 13.41
N HIS A 67 -26.20 6.46 14.18
CA HIS A 67 -25.60 7.68 14.78
C HIS A 67 -24.45 7.35 15.72
N LYS A 68 -24.58 6.31 16.57
CA LYS A 68 -23.52 5.83 17.43
C LYS A 68 -22.26 5.45 16.69
N THR A 69 -22.40 4.91 15.48
CA THR A 69 -21.29 4.49 14.62
C THR A 69 -20.80 5.60 13.68
N GLY A 70 -21.40 6.81 13.75
CA GLY A 70 -20.98 7.99 12.99
C GLY A 70 -21.67 8.11 11.61
N PHE A 71 -22.79 7.44 11.39
CA PHE A 71 -23.61 7.56 10.17
C PHE A 71 -24.87 8.38 10.46
N ALA A 72 -25.29 9.17 9.47
CA ALA A 72 -26.49 9.97 9.57
C ALA A 72 -27.77 9.13 9.61
N GLU A 73 -27.74 7.94 8.98
CA GLU A 73 -28.89 7.06 8.87
C GLU A 73 -28.50 5.60 8.68
N TRP A 74 -29.41 4.67 9.01
CA TRP A 74 -29.19 3.23 8.88
C TRP A 74 -28.92 2.77 7.44
N PRO A 75 -29.61 3.24 6.39
CA PRO A 75 -29.28 2.87 5.01
C PRO A 75 -27.84 3.22 4.62
N GLY A 76 -27.32 4.37 5.04
CA GLY A 76 -25.93 4.76 4.81
C GLY A 76 -24.93 3.83 5.50
N LEU A 77 -25.19 3.46 6.76
CA LEU A 77 -24.42 2.44 7.48
C LEU A 77 -24.45 1.09 6.74
N ALA A 78 -25.62 0.65 6.30
CA ALA A 78 -25.77 -0.61 5.59
C ALA A 78 -24.99 -0.62 4.27
N ARG A 79 -25.14 0.42 3.44
CA ARG A 79 -24.38 0.57 2.18
C ARG A 79 -22.86 0.56 2.42
N HIS A 80 -22.38 1.21 3.46
CA HIS A 80 -20.99 1.24 3.82
C HIS A 80 -20.46 -0.17 4.17
N VAL A 81 -21.17 -0.89 5.04
CA VAL A 81 -20.78 -2.25 5.46
C VAL A 81 -20.84 -3.23 4.28
N ASP A 82 -21.87 -3.16 3.45
CA ASP A 82 -22.03 -4.02 2.26
C ASP A 82 -20.90 -3.71 1.24
N ARG A 83 -20.51 -2.45 1.09
CA ARG A 83 -19.41 -2.06 0.19
C ARG A 83 -18.07 -2.58 0.69
N LEU A 84 -17.73 -2.41 1.98
CA LEU A 84 -16.50 -2.98 2.56
C LEU A 84 -16.45 -4.49 2.31
N ARG A 85 -17.54 -5.20 2.61
CA ARG A 85 -17.62 -6.65 2.41
C ARG A 85 -17.46 -7.04 0.93
N SER A 86 -18.01 -6.27 0.00
CA SER A 86 -17.87 -6.54 -1.44
C SER A 86 -16.45 -6.30 -1.97
N MET A 87 -15.62 -5.53 -1.25
CA MET A 87 -14.22 -5.32 -1.57
C MET A 87 -13.30 -6.43 -1.01
N GLU A 88 -13.73 -7.21 -0.01
CA GLU A 88 -12.92 -8.27 0.59
C GLU A 88 -12.47 -9.29 -0.46
N GLY A 89 -11.26 -9.82 -0.30
CA GLY A 89 -10.65 -10.85 -1.14
C GLY A 89 -9.30 -10.45 -1.72
N THR A 90 -8.80 -11.28 -2.62
CA THR A 90 -7.51 -11.08 -3.30
C THR A 90 -7.74 -10.45 -4.67
N TRP A 91 -6.95 -9.43 -4.98
CA TRP A 91 -7.02 -8.64 -6.19
C TRP A 91 -5.67 -8.60 -6.88
N THR A 92 -5.64 -8.82 -8.19
CA THR A 92 -4.45 -8.78 -9.04
C THR A 92 -4.48 -7.55 -9.95
N PHE A 93 -3.32 -6.96 -10.19
CA PHE A 93 -3.22 -5.78 -11.05
C PHE A 93 -3.44 -6.14 -12.52
N ARG A 94 -4.28 -5.37 -13.19
CA ARG A 94 -4.45 -5.37 -14.65
C ARG A 94 -3.67 -4.25 -15.30
N SER A 95 -3.74 -3.09 -14.71
CA SER A 95 -2.94 -1.94 -15.13
C SER A 95 -2.68 -1.03 -13.94
N LEU A 96 -1.56 -0.35 -14.01
CA LEU A 96 -1.18 0.75 -13.12
C LEU A 96 -0.63 1.85 -14.00
N GLU A 97 -1.17 3.04 -13.87
CA GLU A 97 -0.73 4.25 -14.52
C GLU A 97 -0.33 5.27 -13.46
N VAL A 98 0.87 5.82 -13.55
CA VAL A 98 1.38 6.84 -12.64
C VAL A 98 1.74 8.08 -13.46
N ASP A 99 1.24 9.24 -13.06
CA ASP A 99 1.52 10.52 -13.74
C ASP A 99 1.24 10.48 -15.25
N GLY A 100 0.14 9.81 -15.68
CA GLY A 100 -0.23 9.69 -17.08
C GLY A 100 0.58 8.67 -17.87
N GLN A 101 1.42 7.86 -17.19
CA GLN A 101 2.25 6.84 -17.84
C GLN A 101 1.88 5.44 -17.35
N PRO A 102 1.46 4.53 -18.23
CA PRO A 102 1.16 3.16 -17.85
C PRO A 102 2.44 2.40 -17.49
N LEU A 103 2.43 1.66 -16.38
CA LEU A 103 3.52 0.77 -16.02
C LEU A 103 3.50 -0.51 -16.86
N PRO A 104 4.67 -1.05 -17.23
CA PRO A 104 4.75 -2.33 -17.93
C PRO A 104 4.11 -3.46 -17.12
N SER A 105 3.34 -4.32 -17.79
CA SER A 105 2.68 -5.46 -17.13
C SER A 105 3.66 -6.40 -16.41
N ALA A 106 4.91 -6.48 -16.89
CA ALA A 106 5.96 -7.26 -16.25
C ALA A 106 6.31 -6.76 -14.84
N MET A 107 6.17 -5.46 -14.55
CA MET A 107 6.37 -4.89 -13.21
C MET A 107 5.21 -5.18 -12.27
N LEU A 108 4.04 -5.46 -12.81
CA LEU A 108 2.83 -5.79 -12.06
C LEU A 108 2.69 -7.30 -11.82
N ALA A 109 3.48 -8.09 -12.55
CA ALA A 109 3.50 -9.54 -12.40
C ALA A 109 3.85 -9.93 -10.96
N HIS A 110 3.07 -10.85 -10.39
CA HIS A 110 3.22 -11.30 -8.99
C HIS A 110 2.89 -10.26 -7.91
N SER A 111 2.24 -9.15 -8.29
CA SER A 111 1.71 -8.17 -7.32
C SER A 111 0.23 -8.43 -7.08
N ALA A 112 -0.17 -8.43 -5.81
CA ALA A 112 -1.54 -8.65 -5.40
C ALA A 112 -1.89 -7.81 -4.16
N ILE A 113 -3.17 -7.48 -4.03
CA ILE A 113 -3.72 -6.81 -2.86
C ILE A 113 -4.72 -7.76 -2.20
N LEU A 114 -4.52 -8.09 -0.94
CA LEU A 114 -5.50 -8.73 -0.08
C LEU A 114 -6.25 -7.65 0.71
N ILE A 115 -7.57 -7.62 0.58
CA ILE A 115 -8.45 -6.74 1.35
C ILE A 115 -9.25 -7.59 2.35
N ASP A 116 -9.25 -7.16 3.61
CA ASP A 116 -9.91 -7.83 4.73
C ASP A 116 -10.52 -6.80 5.70
N GLY A 117 -11.83 -6.56 5.56
CA GLY A 117 -12.53 -5.50 6.27
C GLY A 117 -12.03 -4.11 5.84
N ASP A 118 -11.51 -3.33 6.80
CA ASP A 118 -10.91 -2.02 6.57
C ASP A 118 -9.38 -2.05 6.40
N ARG A 119 -8.79 -3.25 6.23
CA ARG A 119 -7.35 -3.46 6.11
C ARG A 119 -6.99 -3.96 4.72
N PHE A 120 -5.80 -3.62 4.30
CA PHE A 120 -5.21 -4.21 3.10
C PHE A 120 -3.77 -4.62 3.34
N ARG A 121 -3.34 -5.62 2.57
CA ARG A 121 -1.96 -6.03 2.41
C ARG A 121 -1.67 -6.16 0.93
N MET A 122 -0.78 -5.33 0.43
CA MET A 122 -0.28 -5.41 -0.93
C MET A 122 1.08 -6.10 -0.92
N GLU A 123 1.23 -7.09 -1.75
CA GLU A 123 2.49 -7.80 -1.97
C GLU A 123 2.98 -7.56 -3.38
N SER A 124 4.25 -7.21 -3.52
CA SER A 124 5.00 -7.15 -4.76
C SER A 124 6.35 -7.87 -4.58
N PRO A 125 7.07 -8.18 -5.67
CA PRO A 125 8.42 -8.72 -5.57
C PRO A 125 9.38 -7.85 -4.74
N GLU A 126 9.18 -6.54 -4.76
CA GLU A 126 10.08 -5.56 -4.14
C GLU A 126 9.70 -5.26 -2.68
N ALA A 127 8.40 -5.20 -2.37
CA ALA A 127 7.95 -4.74 -1.06
C ALA A 127 6.58 -5.31 -0.66
N THR A 128 6.31 -5.28 0.64
CA THR A 128 4.97 -5.46 1.22
C THR A 128 4.52 -4.13 1.80
N TYR A 129 3.28 -3.77 1.54
CA TYR A 129 2.61 -2.60 2.12
C TYR A 129 1.40 -3.09 2.90
N GLU A 130 1.24 -2.60 4.11
CA GLU A 130 0.03 -2.84 4.89
C GLU A 130 -0.55 -1.51 5.34
N GLY A 131 -1.86 -1.46 5.42
CA GLY A 131 -2.53 -0.25 5.86
C GLY A 131 -3.98 -0.50 6.24
N ILE A 132 -4.56 0.57 6.72
CA ILE A 132 -5.99 0.67 6.98
C ILE A 132 -6.58 1.72 6.04
N PHE A 133 -7.81 1.52 5.64
CA PHE A 133 -8.50 2.48 4.80
C PHE A 133 -9.90 2.80 5.31
N THR A 134 -10.38 3.96 4.95
CA THR A 134 -11.77 4.36 5.14
C THR A 134 -12.39 4.70 3.81
N ILE A 135 -13.70 4.43 3.66
CA ILE A 135 -14.44 4.75 2.44
C ILE A 135 -15.59 5.69 2.74
N ASP A 136 -15.93 6.53 1.77
CA ASP A 136 -17.15 7.32 1.76
C ASP A 136 -17.96 7.03 0.50
N VAL A 137 -18.98 6.21 0.66
CA VAL A 137 -19.88 5.75 -0.42
C VAL A 137 -21.03 6.73 -0.72
N GLU A 138 -21.12 7.82 0.05
CA GLU A 138 -22.10 8.90 -0.18
C GLU A 138 -21.58 9.93 -1.20
N LYS A 139 -20.30 9.88 -1.52
CA LYS A 139 -19.66 10.71 -2.55
C LYS A 139 -19.80 10.08 -3.92
N THR A 140 -19.80 10.91 -4.94
CA THR A 140 -19.79 10.48 -6.35
C THR A 140 -18.72 11.31 -7.09
N PRO A 141 -17.60 10.70 -7.50
CA PRO A 141 -17.15 9.31 -7.24
C PRO A 141 -16.97 8.99 -5.75
N HIS A 142 -16.96 7.68 -5.39
CA HIS A 142 -16.70 7.26 -4.01
C HIS A 142 -15.27 7.60 -3.57
N PHE A 143 -15.11 8.01 -2.32
CA PHE A 143 -13.82 8.36 -1.74
C PHE A 143 -13.21 7.19 -0.97
N ILE A 144 -11.88 7.10 -1.01
CA ILE A 144 -11.07 6.22 -0.18
C ILE A 144 -9.91 7.02 0.41
N ASP A 145 -9.63 6.80 1.68
CA ASP A 145 -8.46 7.33 2.38
C ASP A 145 -7.67 6.16 2.93
N ILE A 146 -6.37 6.13 2.66
CA ILE A 146 -5.46 5.05 3.01
C ILE A 146 -4.41 5.58 3.96
N ASP A 147 -4.28 4.96 5.13
CA ASP A 147 -3.19 5.20 6.09
C ASP A 147 -2.25 3.98 6.05
N PHE A 148 -1.01 4.16 5.59
CA PHE A 148 -0.01 3.09 5.55
C PHE A 148 0.56 2.84 6.94
N VAL A 149 0.49 1.57 7.40
CA VAL A 149 0.94 1.15 8.74
C VAL A 149 2.30 0.47 8.67
N GLU A 150 2.53 -0.34 7.62
CA GLU A 150 3.79 -1.05 7.40
C GLU A 150 4.25 -0.91 5.95
N GLY A 151 5.55 -1.11 5.73
CA GLY A 151 6.19 -1.02 4.42
C GLY A 151 6.88 0.32 4.18
N PRO A 152 7.35 0.54 2.94
CA PRO A 152 8.09 1.75 2.57
C PRO A 152 7.35 3.06 2.81
N GLU A 153 6.02 3.04 2.75
CA GLU A 153 5.16 4.21 2.95
C GLU A 153 4.58 4.31 4.37
N SER A 154 5.08 3.52 5.32
CA SER A 154 4.61 3.55 6.71
C SER A 154 4.59 4.95 7.30
N GLY A 155 3.45 5.33 7.88
CA GLY A 155 3.19 6.67 8.45
C GLY A 155 2.68 7.70 7.44
N ASN A 156 2.63 7.37 6.16
CA ASN A 156 2.07 8.22 5.12
C ASN A 156 0.57 7.97 4.94
N ARG A 157 -0.10 8.98 4.37
CA ARG A 157 -1.53 8.93 4.00
C ARG A 157 -1.71 9.27 2.54
N CYS A 158 -2.56 8.50 1.86
CA CYS A 158 -3.04 8.78 0.51
C CYS A 158 -4.55 9.00 0.52
N GLU A 159 -5.02 9.95 -0.26
CA GLU A 159 -6.44 10.20 -0.49
C GLU A 159 -6.80 9.87 -1.94
N GLY A 160 -7.95 9.26 -2.17
CA GLY A 160 -8.29 8.81 -3.51
C GLY A 160 -9.76 8.63 -3.77
N LEU A 161 -10.01 8.09 -4.97
CA LEU A 161 -11.29 7.63 -5.46
C LEU A 161 -11.26 6.13 -5.62
N PHE A 162 -12.43 5.48 -5.47
CA PHE A 162 -12.58 4.09 -5.83
C PHE A 162 -13.90 3.81 -6.54
N GLN A 163 -13.89 2.77 -7.35
CA GLN A 163 -15.06 2.20 -8.01
C GLN A 163 -14.95 0.68 -8.00
N LEU A 164 -16.01 0.01 -7.59
CA LEU A 164 -16.14 -1.44 -7.67
C LEU A 164 -17.30 -1.78 -8.59
N ASP A 165 -16.99 -2.53 -9.65
CA ASP A 165 -17.95 -2.99 -10.65
C ASP A 165 -17.75 -4.51 -10.86
N GLY A 166 -18.58 -5.31 -10.21
CA GLY A 166 -18.42 -6.76 -10.16
C GLY A 166 -17.06 -7.17 -9.61
N ASP A 167 -16.28 -7.86 -10.44
CA ASP A 167 -14.91 -8.32 -10.11
C ASP A 167 -13.81 -7.34 -10.52
N ARG A 168 -14.18 -6.12 -10.92
CA ARG A 168 -13.22 -5.07 -11.25
C ARG A 168 -13.22 -4.00 -10.17
N LEU A 169 -12.07 -3.77 -9.55
CA LEU A 169 -11.83 -2.71 -8.57
C LEU A 169 -10.86 -1.70 -9.18
N THR A 170 -11.25 -0.43 -9.17
CA THR A 170 -10.44 0.67 -9.71
C THR A 170 -10.18 1.67 -8.60
N PHE A 171 -8.92 2.04 -8.41
CA PHE A 171 -8.50 3.15 -7.55
C PHE A 171 -7.87 4.26 -8.40
N CYS A 172 -8.10 5.51 -7.98
CA CYS A 172 -7.29 6.64 -8.41
C CYS A 172 -6.82 7.34 -7.14
N LEU A 173 -5.52 7.29 -6.86
CA LEU A 173 -4.91 7.72 -5.60
C LEU A 173 -4.03 8.94 -5.83
N GLY A 174 -4.14 9.96 -4.98
CA GLY A 174 -3.11 10.95 -4.81
C GLY A 174 -1.94 10.31 -4.06
N LEU A 175 -0.77 10.24 -4.68
CA LEU A 175 0.44 9.76 -4.03
C LEU A 175 0.86 10.71 -2.90
N VAL A 176 1.77 10.25 -2.04
CA VAL A 176 2.15 10.99 -0.83
C VAL A 176 2.47 12.46 -1.12
N GLY A 177 1.73 13.36 -0.46
CA GLY A 177 1.85 14.79 -0.64
C GLY A 177 1.00 15.39 -1.77
N SER A 178 0.28 14.57 -2.53
CA SER A 178 -0.62 15.02 -3.60
C SER A 178 -2.07 15.07 -3.13
N ALA A 179 -2.85 15.95 -3.77
CA ALA A 179 -4.28 16.09 -3.47
C ALA A 179 -5.09 14.89 -4.00
N ARG A 180 -6.29 14.69 -3.41
CA ARG A 180 -7.27 13.72 -3.91
C ARG A 180 -7.57 13.99 -5.39
N PRO A 181 -7.54 12.95 -6.26
CA PRO A 181 -7.97 13.07 -7.64
C PRO A 181 -9.46 13.50 -7.74
N GLU A 182 -9.78 14.22 -8.80
CA GLU A 182 -11.18 14.60 -9.10
C GLU A 182 -11.88 13.59 -10.02
N ALA A 183 -11.10 12.76 -10.73
CA ALA A 183 -11.61 11.77 -11.68
C ALA A 183 -10.66 10.56 -11.77
N PHE A 184 -11.13 9.46 -12.37
CA PHE A 184 -10.33 8.25 -12.64
C PHE A 184 -9.41 8.47 -13.85
N ARG A 185 -8.45 9.35 -13.69
CA ARG A 185 -7.41 9.64 -14.69
C ARG A 185 -6.16 10.18 -14.01
N THR A 186 -5.02 10.00 -14.63
CA THR A 186 -3.77 10.64 -14.23
C THR A 186 -3.25 11.52 -15.39
N THR A 187 -2.42 12.47 -15.08
CA THR A 187 -1.73 13.33 -16.07
C THR A 187 -0.29 13.54 -15.61
N GLN A 188 0.57 13.91 -16.54
CA GLN A 188 1.99 14.15 -16.23
C GLN A 188 2.14 15.20 -15.10
N GLY A 189 2.90 14.86 -14.06
CA GLY A 189 3.15 15.72 -12.91
C GLY A 189 1.98 15.85 -11.93
N SER A 190 0.92 15.05 -12.08
CA SER A 190 -0.24 15.08 -11.18
C SER A 190 0.05 14.51 -9.78
N GLY A 191 1.11 13.72 -9.64
CA GLY A 191 1.36 12.95 -8.42
C GLY A 191 0.26 11.92 -8.14
N GLN A 192 -0.38 11.39 -9.18
CA GLN A 192 -1.52 10.48 -9.04
C GLN A 192 -1.24 9.12 -9.67
N ALA A 193 -1.85 8.08 -9.10
CA ALA A 193 -1.83 6.71 -9.63
C ALA A 193 -3.25 6.23 -9.92
N LEU A 194 -3.44 5.61 -11.09
CA LEU A 194 -4.67 4.92 -11.48
C LEU A 194 -4.40 3.43 -11.54
N GLU A 195 -5.06 2.68 -10.66
CA GLU A 195 -4.92 1.24 -10.48
C GLU A 195 -6.18 0.53 -10.93
N VAL A 196 -6.05 -0.44 -11.80
CA VAL A 196 -7.14 -1.33 -12.21
C VAL A 196 -6.79 -2.74 -11.77
N LEU A 197 -7.68 -3.32 -10.98
CA LEU A 197 -7.51 -4.62 -10.36
C LEU A 197 -8.67 -5.54 -10.76
N MET A 198 -8.37 -6.84 -10.84
CA MET A 198 -9.37 -7.89 -11.02
C MET A 198 -9.32 -8.86 -9.84
N ARG A 199 -10.47 -9.39 -9.46
CA ARG A 199 -10.55 -10.41 -8.41
C ARG A 199 -9.79 -11.67 -8.85
N ALA A 200 -8.92 -12.18 -8.00
CA ALA A 200 -8.01 -13.29 -8.35
C ALA A 200 -8.75 -14.56 -8.81
N ASP A 201 -9.93 -14.84 -8.25
CA ASP A 201 -10.71 -16.03 -8.57
C ASP A 201 -11.49 -15.93 -9.90
N SER A 202 -11.65 -14.72 -10.45
CA SER A 202 -12.39 -14.50 -11.72
C SER A 202 -11.57 -14.88 -12.96
N GLU A 203 -10.28 -15.18 -12.80
CA GLU A 203 -9.33 -15.44 -13.90
C GLU A 203 -8.82 -16.87 -14.02
N ARG A 204 -9.41 -17.82 -13.31
CA ARG A 204 -8.98 -19.21 -13.44
C ARG A 204 -9.51 -19.80 -14.75
N PRO A 205 -8.69 -19.90 -15.83
CA PRO A 205 -9.03 -20.79 -16.94
C PRO A 205 -9.07 -22.22 -16.36
N ALA A 206 -10.13 -22.94 -16.63
CA ALA A 206 -10.21 -24.36 -16.28
C ALA A 206 -9.00 -25.08 -16.86
N GLY A 207 -8.11 -25.58 -16.00
CA GLY A 207 -7.05 -26.53 -16.33
C GLY A 207 -5.68 -25.92 -16.58
N VAL A 208 -4.95 -25.56 -15.53
CA VAL A 208 -3.50 -25.78 -15.42
C VAL A 208 -3.20 -26.03 -13.93
N ASP A 209 -2.95 -27.28 -13.59
CA ASP A 209 -2.23 -27.64 -12.38
C ASP A 209 -0.78 -27.15 -12.53
N GLY A 210 -0.54 -25.92 -12.17
CA GLY A 210 0.79 -25.31 -12.08
C GLY A 210 1.21 -25.29 -10.62
N GLY A 211 1.93 -26.31 -10.18
CA GLY A 211 2.61 -26.30 -8.90
C GLY A 211 3.43 -25.01 -8.79
N THR A 212 3.16 -24.20 -7.79
CA THR A 212 4.00 -23.08 -7.38
C THR A 212 5.40 -23.63 -7.16
N PRO A 213 6.44 -23.15 -7.88
CA PRO A 213 7.79 -23.55 -7.55
C PRO A 213 8.03 -23.11 -6.09
N PRO A 214 8.67 -23.97 -5.28
CA PRO A 214 8.94 -23.61 -3.89
C PRO A 214 9.75 -22.33 -3.87
N VAL A 215 9.18 -21.30 -3.25
CA VAL A 215 9.95 -20.10 -2.86
C VAL A 215 11.10 -20.62 -2.01
N PRO A 216 12.37 -20.38 -2.37
CA PRO A 216 13.48 -20.76 -1.51
C PRO A 216 13.22 -20.16 -0.13
N ALA A 217 13.25 -21.01 0.90
CA ALA A 217 13.13 -20.55 2.27
C ALA A 217 14.11 -19.39 2.47
N PRO A 218 13.71 -18.30 3.16
CA PRO A 218 14.61 -17.21 3.46
C PRO A 218 15.84 -17.81 4.12
N ALA A 219 17.00 -17.55 3.53
CA ALA A 219 18.26 -17.94 4.14
C ALA A 219 18.27 -17.40 5.57
N GLN A 220 18.54 -18.28 6.53
CA GLN A 220 18.68 -17.88 7.93
C GLN A 220 19.57 -16.65 7.98
N PRO A 221 19.26 -15.62 8.80
CA PRO A 221 20.14 -14.48 8.95
C PRO A 221 21.51 -15.02 9.35
N ALA A 222 22.46 -14.95 8.42
CA ALA A 222 23.86 -15.14 8.75
C ALA A 222 24.14 -14.17 9.90
N GLU A 223 24.84 -14.62 10.93
CA GLU A 223 25.26 -13.77 12.03
C GLU A 223 25.86 -12.49 11.44
N LEU A 224 25.06 -11.44 11.45
CA LEU A 224 25.43 -10.13 10.95
C LEU A 224 26.47 -9.58 11.94
N GLY A 225 27.74 -9.83 11.66
CA GLY A 225 28.81 -9.00 12.20
C GLY A 225 28.42 -7.55 11.92
N VAL A 226 28.67 -6.66 12.87
CA VAL A 226 28.26 -5.25 12.83
C VAL A 226 28.49 -4.70 11.41
N PHE A 227 27.41 -4.37 10.67
CA PHE A 227 27.51 -3.76 9.34
C PHE A 227 27.97 -2.32 9.52
N GLU A 228 29.28 -2.13 9.55
CA GLU A 228 29.88 -0.80 9.63
C GLU A 228 29.82 -0.14 8.25
N ALA A 229 28.96 0.83 8.10
CA ALA A 229 28.93 1.72 6.95
C ALA A 229 29.74 2.98 7.29
N VAL A 230 30.85 3.17 6.62
CA VAL A 230 31.78 4.30 6.83
C VAL A 230 31.74 5.19 5.59
N MET A 231 31.80 6.51 5.79
CA MET A 231 31.96 7.45 4.68
C MET A 231 33.29 7.17 3.97
N THR A 232 33.19 6.92 2.66
CA THR A 232 34.35 6.69 1.77
C THR A 232 34.35 7.73 0.66
N PRO A 233 35.44 7.93 -0.08
CA PRO A 233 35.48 8.88 -1.21
C PRO A 233 34.37 8.64 -2.24
N ASN A 234 34.00 7.37 -2.51
CA ASN A 234 32.91 7.05 -3.42
C ASN A 234 31.55 7.42 -2.82
N ILE A 235 31.32 7.20 -1.52
CA ILE A 235 30.08 7.62 -0.85
C ILE A 235 29.99 9.14 -0.81
N GLU A 236 31.09 9.85 -0.54
CA GLU A 236 31.12 11.32 -0.57
C GLU A 236 30.80 11.87 -1.97
N LYS A 237 31.40 11.29 -3.00
CA LYS A 237 31.10 11.65 -4.40
C LYS A 237 29.66 11.34 -4.80
N LEU A 238 29.00 10.36 -4.19
CA LEU A 238 27.62 9.99 -4.47
C LEU A 238 26.59 10.94 -3.82
N GLN A 239 26.93 11.75 -2.81
CA GLN A 239 25.96 12.58 -2.08
C GLN A 239 25.08 13.43 -3.00
N GLY A 240 23.77 13.55 -2.66
CA GLY A 240 22.79 14.36 -3.37
C GLY A 240 21.78 13.54 -4.17
N GLU A 241 21.11 14.21 -5.11
CA GLU A 241 20.03 13.65 -5.92
C GLU A 241 20.52 13.21 -7.30
N TRP A 242 20.00 12.09 -7.77
CA TRP A 242 20.38 11.46 -9.03
C TRP A 242 19.12 11.07 -9.82
N GLU A 243 19.18 11.22 -11.12
CA GLU A 243 18.14 10.77 -12.05
C GLU A 243 18.63 9.56 -12.86
N PRO A 244 17.75 8.56 -13.11
CA PRO A 244 18.15 7.36 -13.82
C PRO A 244 18.35 7.63 -15.31
N LEU A 245 19.39 7.04 -15.89
CA LEU A 245 19.64 6.97 -17.32
C LEU A 245 19.27 5.62 -17.91
N GLU A 246 19.40 4.56 -17.09
CA GLU A 246 19.12 3.20 -17.47
C GLU A 246 18.74 2.38 -16.23
N LEU A 247 17.77 1.50 -16.38
CA LEU A 247 17.42 0.50 -15.37
C LEU A 247 17.07 -0.81 -16.08
N VAL A 248 17.77 -1.88 -15.71
CA VAL A 248 17.53 -3.24 -16.18
C VAL A 248 17.32 -4.13 -14.96
N THR A 249 16.19 -4.82 -14.87
CA THR A 249 15.90 -5.77 -13.79
C THR A 249 15.66 -7.15 -14.37
N SER A 250 16.45 -8.14 -13.94
CA SER A 250 16.36 -9.53 -14.45
C SER A 250 16.30 -9.62 -15.99
N GLY A 251 17.10 -8.81 -16.69
CA GLY A 251 17.17 -8.77 -18.15
C GLY A 251 16.05 -8.00 -18.83
N THR A 252 15.14 -7.37 -18.08
CA THR A 252 14.10 -6.49 -18.63
C THR A 252 14.52 -5.03 -18.47
N THR A 253 14.72 -4.34 -19.59
CA THR A 253 15.06 -2.91 -19.60
C THR A 253 13.81 -2.06 -19.39
N LEU A 254 13.88 -1.14 -18.45
CA LEU A 254 12.83 -0.14 -18.25
C LEU A 254 12.80 0.82 -19.46
N GLN A 255 11.62 1.04 -20.01
CA GLN A 255 11.47 1.94 -21.15
C GLN A 255 11.87 3.37 -20.77
N ALA A 256 12.47 4.10 -21.71
CA ALA A 256 12.98 5.46 -21.46
C ALA A 256 11.91 6.44 -20.98
N SER A 257 10.65 6.24 -21.34
CA SER A 257 9.51 7.04 -20.88
C SER A 257 9.25 6.95 -19.37
N TYR A 258 9.76 5.91 -18.68
CA TYR A 258 9.59 5.74 -17.24
C TYR A 258 10.75 6.26 -16.40
N LEU A 259 11.92 6.46 -17.01
CA LEU A 259 13.09 6.95 -16.29
C LEU A 259 12.84 8.29 -15.58
N PRO A 260 12.08 9.27 -16.14
CA PRO A 260 11.79 10.54 -15.44
C PRO A 260 11.04 10.40 -14.11
N PHE A 261 10.37 9.25 -13.86
CA PHE A 261 9.67 8.99 -12.60
C PHE A 261 10.57 8.38 -11.53
N GLY A 262 11.83 8.10 -11.88
CA GLY A 262 12.83 7.58 -10.98
C GLY A 262 13.63 8.71 -10.33
N SER A 263 13.99 8.51 -9.07
CA SER A 263 14.99 9.32 -8.39
C SER A 263 15.81 8.43 -7.46
N ARG A 264 17.06 8.82 -7.26
CA ARG A 264 17.93 8.21 -6.26
C ARG A 264 18.53 9.30 -5.42
N SER A 265 18.48 9.16 -4.11
CA SER A 265 19.10 10.07 -3.18
C SER A 265 20.15 9.35 -2.34
N HIS A 266 21.24 10.06 -2.04
CA HIS A 266 22.27 9.61 -1.12
C HIS A 266 22.44 10.66 -0.04
N PHE A 267 22.29 10.23 1.21
CA PHE A 267 22.49 11.06 2.38
C PHE A 267 23.32 10.30 3.43
N GLY A 268 24.52 10.77 3.72
CA GLY A 268 25.48 10.02 4.53
C GLY A 268 25.77 8.68 3.87
N VAL A 269 25.64 7.61 4.62
CA VAL A 269 25.83 6.24 4.14
C VAL A 269 24.54 5.59 3.62
N GLU A 270 23.44 6.31 3.59
CA GLU A 270 22.16 5.77 3.15
C GLU A 270 21.84 6.13 1.69
N THR A 271 21.20 5.21 1.00
CA THR A 271 20.65 5.41 -0.35
C THR A 271 19.18 5.07 -0.37
N LYS A 272 18.42 5.91 -1.08
CA LYS A 272 17.00 5.67 -1.32
C LYS A 272 16.74 5.78 -2.82
N VAL A 273 16.01 4.81 -3.40
CA VAL A 273 15.55 4.82 -4.78
C VAL A 273 14.03 4.84 -4.78
N VAL A 274 13.46 5.77 -5.52
CA VAL A 274 12.02 5.96 -5.66
C VAL A 274 11.67 5.89 -7.14
N PHE A 275 10.60 5.20 -7.49
CA PHE A 275 9.98 5.21 -8.82
C PHE A 275 8.47 5.40 -8.67
N GLY A 276 7.89 6.33 -9.43
CA GLY A 276 6.46 6.61 -9.40
C GLY A 276 5.92 6.92 -7.99
N GLY A 277 6.72 7.60 -7.14
CA GLY A 277 6.37 7.90 -5.76
C GLY A 277 6.55 6.73 -4.78
N GLN A 278 6.86 5.52 -5.26
CA GLN A 278 7.09 4.35 -4.40
C GLN A 278 8.56 4.14 -4.11
N THR A 279 8.90 3.85 -2.85
CA THR A 279 10.26 3.53 -2.44
C THR A 279 10.60 2.10 -2.84
N MET A 280 11.46 1.95 -3.85
CA MET A 280 11.94 0.67 -4.37
C MET A 280 13.12 0.13 -3.57
N LEU A 281 13.95 1.01 -3.01
CA LEU A 281 15.12 0.65 -2.21
C LEU A 281 15.33 1.70 -1.12
N HIS A 282 15.58 1.25 0.12
CA HIS A 282 16.15 2.06 1.19
C HIS A 282 17.18 1.20 1.92
N ALA A 283 18.44 1.57 1.83
CA ALA A 283 19.54 0.76 2.34
C ALA A 283 20.69 1.62 2.87
N ARG A 284 21.50 1.04 3.77
CA ARG A 284 22.85 1.54 4.07
C ARG A 284 23.83 0.92 3.12
N MET A 285 24.78 1.72 2.65
CA MET A 285 25.84 1.30 1.73
C MET A 285 27.15 1.12 2.45
N ARG A 286 27.89 0.10 2.04
CA ARG A 286 29.29 -0.11 2.39
C ARG A 286 30.07 -0.41 1.12
N PHE A 287 31.18 0.29 0.92
CA PHE A 287 32.09 0.05 -0.20
C PHE A 287 33.32 -0.72 0.24
N ASN A 288 33.75 -1.63 -0.61
CA ASN A 288 35.10 -2.20 -0.58
C ASN A 288 35.95 -1.46 -1.64
N GLU A 289 36.64 -0.43 -1.21
CA GLU A 289 37.47 0.45 -2.07
C GLU A 289 38.69 -0.25 -2.65
N ALA A 290 39.11 -1.40 -2.10
CA ALA A 290 40.25 -2.16 -2.58
C ALA A 290 39.91 -3.15 -3.70
N ALA A 291 38.64 -3.41 -3.94
CA ALA A 291 38.18 -4.35 -4.97
C ALA A 291 38.19 -3.72 -6.37
N ILE A 292 38.48 -4.52 -7.40
CA ILE A 292 38.40 -4.14 -8.82
C ILE A 292 37.61 -5.21 -9.56
N PRO A 293 36.39 -4.92 -10.06
CA PRO A 293 35.64 -3.66 -9.88
C PRO A 293 35.29 -3.38 -8.42
N LEU A 294 34.99 -2.11 -8.08
CA LEU A 294 34.55 -1.71 -6.74
C LEU A 294 33.34 -2.53 -6.32
N GLU A 295 33.37 -3.02 -5.08
CA GLU A 295 32.24 -3.74 -4.50
C GLU A 295 31.40 -2.81 -3.63
N VAL A 296 30.08 -3.00 -3.67
CA VAL A 296 29.13 -2.30 -2.82
C VAL A 296 28.18 -3.30 -2.17
N ASP A 297 27.96 -3.17 -0.88
CA ASP A 297 26.95 -3.93 -0.14
C ASP A 297 25.83 -2.99 0.31
N TYR A 298 24.60 -3.40 0.11
CA TYR A 298 23.41 -2.72 0.63
C TYR A 298 22.82 -3.51 1.79
N LEU A 299 22.88 -2.98 3.00
CA LEU A 299 22.04 -3.45 4.09
C LEU A 299 20.66 -2.86 3.92
N ASN A 300 19.70 -3.66 3.52
CA ASN A 300 18.31 -3.24 3.30
C ASN A 300 17.68 -2.84 4.64
N LEU A 301 17.08 -1.64 4.68
CA LEU A 301 16.50 -1.06 5.90
C LEU A 301 14.99 -1.29 5.99
N LYS A 302 14.32 -1.52 4.85
CA LYS A 302 12.86 -1.64 4.77
C LYS A 302 12.42 -2.77 3.84
N GLY A 303 11.13 -3.15 3.95
CA GLY A 303 10.50 -4.18 3.13
C GLY A 303 10.80 -5.60 3.56
N LYS A 304 10.43 -6.58 2.72
CA LYS A 304 10.62 -8.03 2.98
C LYS A 304 12.07 -8.44 3.19
N THR A 305 12.99 -7.66 2.68
CA THR A 305 14.44 -7.92 2.72
C THR A 305 15.15 -7.11 3.80
N ALA A 306 14.41 -6.44 4.69
CA ALA A 306 14.98 -5.67 5.79
C ALA A 306 15.94 -6.55 6.62
N GLY A 307 17.11 -6.01 6.96
CA GLY A 307 18.18 -6.72 7.68
C GLY A 307 19.01 -7.66 6.80
N THR A 308 18.70 -7.85 5.51
CA THR A 308 19.53 -8.65 4.59
C THR A 308 20.49 -7.79 3.80
N ILE A 309 21.60 -8.39 3.35
CA ILE A 309 22.59 -7.72 2.50
C ILE A 309 22.33 -8.08 1.04
N SER A 310 22.25 -7.06 0.17
CA SER A 310 22.28 -7.21 -1.27
C SER A 310 23.69 -6.85 -1.76
N PRO A 311 24.53 -7.84 -2.16
CA PRO A 311 25.87 -7.57 -2.64
C PRO A 311 25.84 -7.07 -4.08
N GLY A 312 26.72 -6.15 -4.42
CA GLY A 312 26.77 -5.56 -5.75
C GLY A 312 28.15 -5.12 -6.17
N LEU A 313 28.21 -4.65 -7.42
CA LEU A 313 29.35 -4.00 -8.04
C LEU A 313 29.02 -2.54 -8.33
N PHE A 314 30.03 -1.72 -8.30
CA PHE A 314 29.95 -0.30 -8.60
C PHE A 314 31.08 0.13 -9.54
N ARG A 315 30.79 1.09 -10.40
CA ARG A 315 31.82 1.83 -11.15
C ARG A 315 31.34 3.23 -11.49
N TRP A 316 32.28 4.11 -11.71
CA TRP A 316 32.03 5.37 -12.39
C TRP A 316 32.20 5.19 -13.89
N ASP A 317 31.32 5.80 -14.68
CA ASP A 317 31.45 5.94 -16.14
C ASP A 317 31.41 7.44 -16.43
N GLY A 318 32.60 8.09 -16.40
CA GLY A 318 32.70 9.54 -16.30
C GLY A 318 32.10 10.06 -15.00
N ASP A 319 31.03 10.86 -15.12
CA ASP A 319 30.29 11.41 -13.98
C ASP A 319 29.00 10.59 -13.66
N GLU A 320 28.79 9.50 -14.38
CA GLU A 320 27.65 8.61 -14.16
C GLU A 320 27.99 7.52 -13.14
N ALA A 321 27.04 7.24 -12.23
CA ALA A 321 27.14 6.16 -11.25
C ALA A 321 26.47 4.90 -11.80
N VAL A 322 27.20 3.79 -11.92
CA VAL A 322 26.71 2.50 -12.42
C VAL A 322 26.75 1.47 -11.31
N PHE A 323 25.60 0.87 -11.05
CA PHE A 323 25.42 -0.17 -10.04
C PHE A 323 24.92 -1.46 -10.69
N CYS A 324 25.48 -2.62 -10.29
CA CYS A 324 24.94 -3.93 -10.58
C CYS A 324 24.71 -4.65 -9.25
N ILE A 325 23.48 -4.79 -8.81
CA ILE A 325 23.11 -5.31 -7.49
C ILE A 325 22.50 -6.70 -7.63
N GLY A 326 23.03 -7.64 -6.83
CA GLY A 326 22.52 -8.99 -6.71
C GLY A 326 21.28 -9.11 -5.83
N VAL A 327 20.69 -10.30 -5.81
CA VAL A 327 19.54 -10.59 -4.96
C VAL A 327 19.91 -10.50 -3.47
N PRO A 328 19.00 -10.05 -2.60
CA PRO A 328 19.20 -10.04 -1.16
C PRO A 328 19.58 -11.42 -0.62
N GLY A 329 20.68 -11.52 0.14
CA GLY A 329 21.21 -12.78 0.67
C GLY A 329 21.86 -13.71 -0.37
N GLY A 330 21.89 -13.31 -1.63
CA GLY A 330 22.50 -14.07 -2.72
C GLY A 330 23.97 -13.75 -2.95
N PRO A 331 24.60 -14.36 -3.99
CA PRO A 331 25.99 -14.11 -4.35
C PRO A 331 26.15 -12.75 -5.00
N ARG A 332 27.34 -12.16 -4.85
CA ARG A 332 27.75 -10.94 -5.57
C ARG A 332 27.77 -11.20 -7.06
N PRO A 333 27.28 -10.27 -7.90
CA PRO A 333 27.48 -10.33 -9.34
C PRO A 333 28.95 -10.46 -9.71
N ALA A 334 29.28 -11.30 -10.69
CA ALA A 334 30.65 -11.43 -11.18
C ALA A 334 31.06 -10.28 -12.12
N ASP A 335 30.06 -9.65 -12.74
CA ASP A 335 30.22 -8.58 -13.72
C ASP A 335 28.96 -7.67 -13.75
N PHE A 336 28.96 -6.69 -14.66
CA PHE A 336 27.84 -5.75 -14.85
C PHE A 336 26.76 -6.31 -15.83
N SER A 337 26.67 -7.62 -16.02
CA SER A 337 25.59 -8.24 -16.79
C SER A 337 24.31 -8.34 -15.96
N CYS A 338 23.17 -8.21 -16.63
CA CYS A 338 21.84 -8.37 -16.04
C CYS A 338 20.98 -9.22 -16.97
N GLU A 339 21.19 -10.53 -16.96
CA GLU A 339 20.50 -11.48 -17.84
C GLU A 339 19.09 -11.79 -17.34
N LYS A 340 18.26 -12.34 -18.23
CA LYS A 340 16.89 -12.76 -17.92
C LYS A 340 16.89 -13.81 -16.81
N GLY A 341 16.12 -13.57 -15.75
CA GLY A 341 15.99 -14.46 -14.61
C GLY A 341 17.16 -14.43 -13.62
N SER A 342 18.16 -13.54 -13.80
CA SER A 342 19.31 -13.42 -12.90
C SER A 342 18.94 -12.86 -11.51
N GLY A 343 17.79 -12.22 -11.36
CA GLY A 343 17.41 -11.49 -10.16
C GLY A 343 18.23 -10.22 -9.91
N ARG A 344 19.19 -9.90 -10.80
CA ARG A 344 20.07 -8.73 -10.66
C ARG A 344 19.33 -7.47 -11.13
N THR A 345 19.83 -6.33 -10.62
CA THR A 345 19.43 -5.00 -11.11
C THR A 345 20.67 -4.25 -11.55
N LEU A 346 20.74 -3.88 -12.83
CA LEU A 346 21.74 -2.97 -13.38
C LEU A 346 21.10 -1.59 -13.51
N SER A 347 21.75 -0.55 -12.99
CA SER A 347 21.24 0.81 -13.06
C SER A 347 22.34 1.82 -13.30
N ARG A 348 22.05 2.84 -14.12
CA ARG A 348 22.94 3.94 -14.46
C ARG A 348 22.24 5.25 -14.08
N TRP A 349 22.96 6.14 -13.43
CA TRP A 349 22.46 7.36 -12.83
C TRP A 349 23.33 8.55 -13.15
N LYS A 350 22.76 9.69 -13.45
CA LYS A 350 23.47 10.98 -13.52
C LYS A 350 23.02 11.90 -12.39
N ARG A 351 23.90 12.78 -11.96
CA ARG A 351 23.58 13.76 -10.92
C ARG A 351 22.51 14.71 -11.43
N LYS A 352 21.51 14.96 -10.60
CA LYS A 352 20.47 15.95 -10.88
C LYS A 352 21.08 17.36 -10.74
N ALA A 353 20.89 18.19 -11.76
CA ALA A 353 21.41 19.55 -11.80
C ALA A 353 20.76 20.47 -10.73
#